data_2e245bed21038e7ef33ce2f70ccac855
#
_entry.id   2e245bed21038e7ef33ce2f70ccac855
#
_cell.length_a   1.000
_cell.length_b   1.000
_cell.length_c   1.000
_cell.angle_alpha   90.00
_cell.angle_beta   90.00
_cell.angle_gamma   90.00
#
_symmetry.space_group_name_H-M   'P 1'
#
loop_
_entity.id
_entity.type
_entity.pdbx_description
1 polymer ?
#
loop_
_entity_poly.entity_id
_entity_poly.type
_entity_poly.pdbx_seq_one_letter_code
_entity_poly.pdbx_strand_id
1 'polypeptide(L)'
;FFACGIAKAEPVEAEEAARFAAWLGRKGHAGMDYMSANADKRLNPQLLMPGAKSIVCVALSYAPSSRIPADEPQLAAYALGQDYHYIMKDKLRKLASTLGLTERTDNNATLAATLPKADKPCSANAASQSSLGSGPNNLPVHNQKSNQNFQFSILNSQIPTFRAFCDTAPVLERYWAMKAGLGWIGRNHQLIIPHAGSMFFLGELFVDAELEYDSPLPSRCGNCHACTDACPTGALHLTDDSRRTEFSSDRCLSYLTIENRGDIPQEYACKMGNCIYGCDRCQDACPWNRFAQGTTEELLRPREELLNMTREKWTSLTVDDYRRLFKGSAVKRAKYDGLMRNIKAALQDNDNNNNDKI
;
A
#
# COMPACT_ATOMS: atom_id res chain seq x y z
N PHE A 1 -13.89 6.13 -1.28
CA PHE A 1 -12.49 6.48 -0.98
C PHE A 1 -12.44 7.53 0.13
N PHE A 2 -11.32 7.55 0.85
CA PHE A 2 -11.08 8.52 1.92
C PHE A 2 -10.65 9.89 1.37
N ALA A 3 -9.76 9.89 0.39
CA ALA A 3 -9.24 11.09 -0.25
C ALA A 3 -9.12 10.88 -1.76
N CYS A 4 -9.19 11.99 -2.50
CA CYS A 4 -8.99 12.05 -3.94
C CYS A 4 -8.28 13.35 -4.28
N GLY A 5 -7.43 13.32 -5.30
CA GLY A 5 -6.78 14.49 -5.87
C GLY A 5 -6.29 14.20 -7.28
N ILE A 6 -5.90 15.24 -8.00
CA ILE A 6 -5.60 15.15 -9.42
C ILE A 6 -4.23 15.76 -9.71
N ALA A 7 -3.34 14.96 -10.30
CA ALA A 7 -2.05 15.41 -10.80
C ALA A 7 -2.04 15.50 -12.32
N LYS A 8 -1.18 16.34 -12.87
CA LYS A 8 -0.91 16.40 -14.31
C LYS A 8 -0.09 15.18 -14.74
N ALA A 9 -0.45 14.53 -15.85
CA ALA A 9 0.23 13.34 -16.36
C ALA A 9 1.49 13.73 -17.18
N GLU A 10 2.51 14.24 -16.50
CA GLU A 10 3.79 14.63 -17.07
C GLU A 10 4.90 13.64 -16.66
N PRO A 11 6.05 13.61 -17.33
CA PRO A 11 7.21 12.88 -16.83
C PRO A 11 7.55 13.26 -15.39
N VAL A 12 8.00 12.30 -14.60
CA VAL A 12 8.42 12.51 -13.21
C VAL A 12 9.53 13.57 -13.16
N GLU A 13 9.47 14.46 -12.18
CA GLU A 13 10.46 15.53 -12.01
C GLU A 13 11.90 15.00 -11.97
N ALA A 14 12.83 15.73 -12.57
CA ALA A 14 14.21 15.29 -12.75
C ALA A 14 14.90 14.90 -11.42
N GLU A 15 14.62 15.63 -10.34
CA GLU A 15 15.19 15.34 -9.02
C GLU A 15 14.69 13.99 -8.47
N GLU A 16 13.40 13.70 -8.62
CA GLU A 16 12.83 12.41 -8.18
C GLU A 16 13.28 11.25 -9.06
N ALA A 17 13.36 11.48 -10.38
CA ALA A 17 13.88 10.50 -11.32
C ALA A 17 15.34 10.15 -11.00
N ALA A 18 16.17 11.17 -10.69
CA ALA A 18 17.56 10.96 -10.27
C ALA A 18 17.67 10.18 -8.95
N ARG A 19 16.81 10.46 -7.96
CA ARG A 19 16.75 9.71 -6.69
C ARG A 19 16.38 8.25 -6.92
N PHE A 20 15.38 8.00 -7.76
CA PHE A 20 14.97 6.65 -8.11
C PHE A 20 16.09 5.88 -8.82
N ALA A 21 16.77 6.52 -9.79
CA ALA A 21 17.91 5.93 -10.50
C ALA A 21 19.08 5.65 -9.56
N ALA A 22 19.41 6.54 -8.63
CA ALA A 22 20.44 6.34 -7.62
C ALA A 22 20.10 5.16 -6.68
N TRP A 23 18.82 5.05 -6.27
CA TRP A 23 18.36 3.92 -5.46
C TRP A 23 18.48 2.58 -6.21
N LEU A 24 18.12 2.54 -7.50
CA LEU A 24 18.33 1.37 -8.33
C LEU A 24 19.82 1.04 -8.50
N GLY A 25 20.66 2.06 -8.75
CA GLY A 25 22.11 1.92 -8.97
C GLY A 25 22.84 1.29 -7.78
N ARG A 26 22.45 1.63 -6.54
CA ARG A 26 22.99 0.99 -5.33
C ARG A 26 22.27 -0.30 -4.93
N LYS A 27 21.43 -0.86 -5.81
CA LYS A 27 20.62 -2.07 -5.57
C LYS A 27 19.68 -1.98 -4.36
N GLY A 28 19.21 -0.78 -4.03
CA GLY A 28 18.29 -0.53 -2.91
C GLY A 28 16.98 -1.29 -3.02
N HIS A 29 16.63 -1.80 -4.20
CA HIS A 29 15.45 -2.64 -4.47
C HIS A 29 15.66 -4.13 -4.11
N ALA A 30 16.87 -4.53 -3.70
CA ALA A 30 17.22 -5.93 -3.40
C ALA A 30 16.81 -6.88 -4.54
N GLY A 31 16.10 -7.97 -4.27
CA GLY A 31 15.63 -8.95 -5.27
C GLY A 31 14.33 -8.56 -5.99
N MET A 32 13.86 -7.32 -5.89
CA MET A 32 12.67 -6.86 -6.61
C MET A 32 13.01 -6.35 -8.01
N ASP A 33 13.48 -7.23 -8.89
CA ASP A 33 13.96 -6.88 -10.25
C ASP A 33 12.88 -6.20 -11.12
N TYR A 34 11.60 -6.40 -10.79
CA TYR A 34 10.50 -5.70 -11.45
C TYR A 34 10.53 -4.17 -11.23
N MET A 35 11.28 -3.67 -10.25
CA MET A 35 11.48 -2.24 -10.03
C MET A 35 12.38 -1.63 -11.10
N SER A 36 13.45 -2.32 -11.49
CA SER A 36 14.39 -1.89 -12.52
C SER A 36 13.89 -2.18 -13.93
N ALA A 37 13.21 -3.32 -14.14
CA ALA A 37 12.77 -3.79 -15.46
C ALA A 37 11.79 -2.85 -16.19
N ASN A 38 11.09 -1.96 -15.48
CA ASN A 38 10.14 -0.99 -16.04
C ASN A 38 10.37 0.42 -15.47
N ALA A 39 11.63 0.80 -15.26
CA ALA A 39 11.99 2.09 -14.70
C ALA A 39 11.51 3.26 -15.58
N ASP A 40 11.61 3.13 -16.90
CA ASP A 40 11.13 4.08 -17.89
C ASP A 40 9.63 4.37 -17.76
N LYS A 41 8.82 3.32 -17.62
CA LYS A 41 7.36 3.43 -17.45
C LYS A 41 6.98 4.05 -16.12
N ARG A 42 7.76 3.81 -15.06
CA ARG A 42 7.55 4.43 -13.76
C ARG A 42 7.78 5.92 -13.80
N LEU A 43 8.74 6.37 -14.63
CA LEU A 43 9.13 7.77 -14.75
C LEU A 43 8.34 8.55 -15.79
N ASN A 44 7.59 7.86 -16.67
CA ASN A 44 6.80 8.53 -17.70
C ASN A 44 5.42 7.88 -17.87
N PRO A 45 4.35 8.53 -17.37
CA PRO A 45 2.98 8.02 -17.48
C PRO A 45 2.50 7.83 -18.92
N GLN A 46 3.09 8.56 -19.89
CA GLN A 46 2.76 8.43 -21.30
C GLN A 46 3.13 7.06 -21.88
N LEU A 47 4.10 6.36 -21.27
CA LEU A 47 4.46 4.99 -21.67
C LEU A 47 3.46 3.95 -21.17
N LEU A 48 2.69 4.28 -20.13
CA LEU A 48 1.61 3.44 -19.61
C LEU A 48 0.28 3.72 -20.32
N MET A 49 -0.03 4.99 -20.57
CA MET A 49 -1.22 5.42 -21.29
C MET A 49 -0.87 6.61 -22.17
N PRO A 50 -0.54 6.37 -23.45
CA PRO A 50 -0.29 7.44 -24.42
C PRO A 50 -1.48 8.39 -24.52
N GLY A 51 -1.23 9.69 -24.42
CA GLY A 51 -2.27 10.73 -24.45
C GLY A 51 -2.91 11.00 -23.09
N ALA A 52 -2.49 10.35 -21.99
CA ALA A 52 -2.93 10.71 -20.66
C ALA A 52 -2.59 12.17 -20.34
N LYS A 53 -3.56 12.92 -19.82
CA LYS A 53 -3.41 14.33 -19.40
C LYS A 53 -3.51 14.48 -17.90
N SER A 54 -4.32 13.65 -17.25
CA SER A 54 -4.57 13.70 -15.81
C SER A 54 -4.38 12.35 -15.15
N ILE A 55 -3.92 12.38 -13.90
CA ILE A 55 -3.85 11.21 -13.02
C ILE A 55 -4.72 11.51 -11.80
N VAL A 56 -5.87 10.85 -11.71
CA VAL A 56 -6.74 10.91 -10.53
C VAL A 56 -6.22 9.90 -9.52
N CYS A 57 -5.69 10.38 -8.41
CA CYS A 57 -5.18 9.57 -7.31
C CYS A 57 -6.21 9.44 -6.20
N VAL A 58 -6.40 8.25 -5.70
CA VAL A 58 -7.33 7.98 -4.59
C VAL A 58 -6.65 7.22 -3.47
N ALA A 59 -7.15 7.43 -2.25
CA ALA A 59 -6.70 6.72 -1.06
C ALA A 59 -7.86 5.97 -0.40
N LEU A 60 -7.64 4.70 -0.03
CA LEU A 60 -8.59 3.85 0.68
C LEU A 60 -7.95 3.38 1.98
N SER A 61 -8.52 3.72 3.14
CA SER A 61 -7.98 3.34 4.44
C SER A 61 -8.00 1.82 4.63
N TYR A 62 -6.88 1.26 5.13
CA TYR A 62 -6.79 -0.08 5.66
C TYR A 62 -6.47 -0.10 7.16
N ALA A 63 -6.49 1.05 7.81
CA ALA A 63 -6.22 1.11 9.24
C ALA A 63 -7.13 0.12 9.98
N PRO A 64 -6.56 -0.81 10.76
CA PRO A 64 -7.35 -1.88 11.34
C PRO A 64 -8.15 -1.37 12.55
N SER A 65 -9.39 -1.87 12.70
CA SER A 65 -10.21 -1.62 13.90
C SER A 65 -9.76 -2.46 15.10
N SER A 66 -9.07 -3.57 14.84
CA SER A 66 -8.50 -4.48 15.85
C SER A 66 -7.22 -5.11 15.30
N ARG A 67 -6.32 -5.51 16.18
CA ARG A 67 -5.05 -6.15 15.83
C ARG A 67 -4.93 -7.51 16.51
N ILE A 68 -4.07 -8.36 15.98
CA ILE A 68 -3.63 -9.58 16.65
C ILE A 68 -3.00 -9.18 17.99
N PRO A 69 -3.23 -9.92 19.11
CA PRO A 69 -2.58 -9.65 20.39
C PRO A 69 -1.06 -9.50 20.23
N ALA A 70 -0.44 -8.55 20.95
CA ALA A 70 0.95 -8.14 20.72
C ALA A 70 1.98 -9.25 21.04
N ASP A 71 1.62 -10.19 21.88
CA ASP A 71 2.40 -11.39 22.26
C ASP A 71 2.32 -12.52 21.24
N GLU A 72 1.39 -12.44 20.30
CA GLU A 72 1.21 -13.42 19.23
C GLU A 72 1.94 -13.02 17.93
N PRO A 73 2.18 -13.97 17.01
CA PRO A 73 2.77 -13.68 15.70
C PRO A 73 1.97 -12.66 14.90
N GLN A 74 2.65 -11.63 14.40
CA GLN A 74 2.05 -10.44 13.79
C GLN A 74 2.06 -10.48 12.27
N LEU A 75 0.92 -10.17 11.66
CA LEU A 75 0.81 -9.78 10.26
C LEU A 75 0.70 -8.24 10.17
N ALA A 76 1.30 -7.65 9.14
CA ALA A 76 1.09 -6.23 8.86
C ALA A 76 -0.40 -5.92 8.64
N ALA A 77 -0.83 -4.76 9.11
CA ALA A 77 -2.24 -4.33 9.13
C ALA A 77 -2.93 -4.46 7.77
N TYR A 78 -2.22 -4.12 6.68
CA TYR A 78 -2.77 -4.18 5.33
C TYR A 78 -3.16 -5.59 4.86
N ALA A 79 -2.62 -6.63 5.49
CA ALA A 79 -2.82 -8.03 5.13
C ALA A 79 -3.86 -8.76 6.00
N LEU A 80 -4.48 -8.07 6.97
CA LEU A 80 -5.48 -8.64 7.87
C LEU A 80 -6.85 -8.87 7.21
N GLY A 81 -7.17 -8.12 6.16
CA GLY A 81 -8.39 -8.23 5.37
C GLY A 81 -8.22 -9.07 4.09
N GLN A 82 -9.13 -8.85 3.16
CA GLN A 82 -9.03 -9.41 1.81
C GLN A 82 -7.99 -8.67 0.97
N ASP A 83 -7.62 -9.27 -0.16
CA ASP A 83 -6.67 -8.71 -1.11
C ASP A 83 -7.20 -7.40 -1.71
N TYR A 84 -6.53 -6.30 -1.40
CA TYR A 84 -6.92 -4.96 -1.79
C TYR A 84 -6.86 -4.69 -3.30
N HIS A 85 -6.08 -5.44 -4.07
CA HIS A 85 -5.94 -5.22 -5.51
C HIS A 85 -7.29 -5.31 -6.23
N TYR A 86 -8.13 -6.28 -5.87
CA TYR A 86 -9.45 -6.44 -6.46
C TYR A 86 -10.41 -5.36 -5.98
N ILE A 87 -10.39 -5.06 -4.70
CA ILE A 87 -11.26 -4.05 -4.08
C ILE A 87 -10.98 -2.68 -4.69
N MET A 88 -9.69 -2.30 -4.79
CA MET A 88 -9.29 -1.02 -5.38
C MET A 88 -9.67 -0.93 -6.85
N LYS A 89 -9.38 -1.95 -7.66
CA LYS A 89 -9.71 -1.95 -9.09
C LYS A 89 -11.21 -1.88 -9.34
N ASP A 90 -12.02 -2.60 -8.57
CA ASP A 90 -13.49 -2.52 -8.66
C ASP A 90 -13.99 -1.13 -8.31
N LYS A 91 -13.51 -0.54 -7.22
CA LYS A 91 -13.87 0.82 -6.82
C LYS A 91 -13.42 1.89 -7.81
N LEU A 92 -12.22 1.75 -8.39
CA LEU A 92 -11.72 2.66 -9.43
C LEU A 92 -12.59 2.61 -10.69
N ARG A 93 -13.00 1.41 -11.13
CA ARG A 93 -13.90 1.26 -12.28
C ARG A 93 -15.29 1.83 -12.00
N LYS A 94 -15.82 1.65 -10.79
CA LYS A 94 -17.08 2.27 -10.38
C LYS A 94 -16.98 3.79 -10.37
N LEU A 95 -15.89 4.35 -9.86
CA LEU A 95 -15.63 5.79 -9.91
C LEU A 95 -15.57 6.28 -11.36
N ALA A 96 -14.79 5.62 -12.22
CA ALA A 96 -14.68 5.97 -13.62
C ALA A 96 -16.02 5.91 -14.36
N SER A 97 -16.82 4.88 -14.11
CA SER A 97 -18.19 4.76 -14.65
C SER A 97 -19.09 5.90 -14.21
N THR A 98 -19.04 6.30 -12.93
CA THR A 98 -19.80 7.45 -12.40
C THR A 98 -19.38 8.75 -13.07
N LEU A 99 -18.10 8.88 -13.45
CA LEU A 99 -17.56 10.02 -14.17
C LEU A 99 -17.81 9.95 -15.68
N GLY A 100 -18.48 8.93 -16.20
CA GLY A 100 -18.77 8.75 -17.62
C GLY A 100 -17.53 8.41 -18.47
N LEU A 101 -16.46 7.85 -17.86
CA LEU A 101 -15.24 7.47 -18.55
C LEU A 101 -15.35 6.06 -19.15
N THR A 102 -14.69 5.83 -20.29
CA THR A 102 -14.59 4.50 -20.94
C THR A 102 -13.24 3.86 -20.67
N GLU A 103 -13.22 2.59 -20.19
CA GLU A 103 -11.97 1.87 -19.96
C GLU A 103 -11.27 1.57 -21.30
N ARG A 104 -10.01 2.01 -21.41
CA ARG A 104 -9.19 1.75 -22.59
C ARG A 104 -8.63 0.34 -22.53
N THR A 105 -9.04 -0.51 -23.48
CA THR A 105 -8.52 -1.86 -23.67
C THR A 105 -7.46 -1.82 -24.76
N ASP A 106 -6.19 -1.60 -24.42
CA ASP A 106 -5.11 -1.77 -25.37
C ASP A 106 -4.82 -3.26 -25.54
N ASN A 107 -4.95 -3.78 -26.78
CA ASN A 107 -4.64 -5.17 -27.12
C ASN A 107 -3.14 -5.52 -27.01
N ASN A 108 -2.31 -4.67 -26.44
CA ASN A 108 -0.88 -4.87 -26.18
C ASN A 108 -0.61 -5.23 -24.70
N ALA A 109 -1.43 -6.08 -24.11
CA ALA A 109 -1.21 -6.60 -22.75
C ALA A 109 -0.21 -7.78 -22.73
N THR A 110 1.00 -7.58 -23.21
CA THR A 110 2.07 -8.62 -23.13
C THR A 110 2.77 -8.63 -21.74
N LEU A 111 2.23 -7.97 -20.71
CA LEU A 111 2.86 -7.85 -19.40
C LEU A 111 2.05 -8.40 -18.21
N ALA A 112 0.90 -9.05 -18.47
CA ALA A 112 0.07 -9.63 -17.40
C ALA A 112 0.28 -11.15 -17.19
N ALA A 113 1.29 -11.75 -17.80
CA ALA A 113 1.42 -13.21 -17.92
C ALA A 113 2.24 -13.91 -16.81
N THR A 114 2.52 -13.28 -15.69
CA THR A 114 3.30 -13.92 -14.60
C THR A 114 2.62 -13.96 -13.23
N LEU A 115 1.32 -13.65 -13.15
CA LEU A 115 0.57 -13.85 -11.91
C LEU A 115 -0.37 -15.07 -12.06
N PRO A 116 -0.49 -15.94 -11.06
CA PRO A 116 -1.41 -17.07 -11.12
C PRO A 116 -2.85 -16.59 -11.29
N LYS A 117 -3.60 -17.22 -12.19
CA LYS A 117 -5.02 -16.95 -12.40
C LYS A 117 -5.77 -17.14 -11.08
N ALA A 118 -6.38 -16.07 -10.60
CA ALA A 118 -7.24 -16.13 -9.42
C ALA A 118 -8.57 -16.81 -9.78
N ASP A 119 -9.01 -17.75 -8.96
CA ASP A 119 -10.32 -18.38 -9.04
C ASP A 119 -11.44 -17.34 -8.93
N LYS A 120 -12.49 -17.51 -9.74
CA LYS A 120 -13.66 -16.62 -9.78
C LYS A 120 -14.31 -16.48 -8.41
N PRO A 121 -14.78 -15.28 -8.02
CA PRO A 121 -15.47 -15.08 -6.77
C PRO A 121 -16.82 -15.83 -6.76
N CYS A 122 -17.09 -16.48 -5.63
CA CYS A 122 -18.39 -17.09 -5.33
C CYS A 122 -19.42 -15.97 -5.18
N SER A 123 -20.55 -16.09 -5.88
CA SER A 123 -21.68 -15.16 -5.81
C SER A 123 -22.26 -15.13 -4.39
N ALA A 124 -22.18 -14.00 -3.71
CA ALA A 124 -22.91 -13.76 -2.47
C ALA A 124 -24.21 -12.99 -2.78
N ASN A 125 -25.31 -13.57 -2.36
CA ASN A 125 -26.66 -13.04 -2.48
C ASN A 125 -26.83 -11.72 -1.76
N ALA A 126 -27.56 -10.82 -2.38
CA ALA A 126 -28.03 -9.58 -1.81
C ALA A 126 -29.10 -9.85 -0.73
N ALA A 127 -28.94 -9.23 0.43
CA ALA A 127 -30.04 -9.07 1.39
C ALA A 127 -29.93 -7.73 2.13
N SER A 128 -30.96 -6.94 1.88
CA SER A 128 -31.66 -5.98 2.74
C SER A 128 -30.93 -4.84 3.46
N GLN A 129 -31.43 -3.66 3.11
CA GLN A 129 -31.31 -2.37 3.78
C GLN A 129 -31.77 -2.42 5.25
N SER A 130 -31.05 -1.72 6.13
CA SER A 130 -31.64 -1.08 7.30
C SER A 130 -30.92 0.22 7.62
N SER A 131 -31.71 1.27 7.71
CA SER A 131 -31.41 2.62 8.14
C SER A 131 -31.09 2.66 9.65
N LEU A 132 -30.19 3.55 10.10
CA LEU A 132 -30.36 4.44 11.26
C LEU A 132 -29.02 5.01 11.75
N GLY A 133 -29.04 6.33 12.03
CA GLY A 133 -28.31 6.89 13.14
C GLY A 133 -27.34 8.04 12.77
N SER A 134 -27.89 9.26 12.70
CA SER A 134 -27.14 10.52 12.70
C SER A 134 -26.54 10.80 14.07
N GLY A 135 -25.21 11.06 14.13
CA GLY A 135 -24.54 11.68 15.27
C GLY A 135 -23.52 12.70 14.77
N PRO A 136 -23.46 13.91 15.33
CA PRO A 136 -22.65 14.99 14.78
C PRO A 136 -21.25 15.00 15.41
N ASN A 137 -20.21 14.92 14.59
CA ASN A 137 -18.88 15.43 14.97
C ASN A 137 -18.27 16.13 13.77
N ASN A 138 -18.51 17.44 13.72
CA ASN A 138 -17.86 18.38 12.84
C ASN A 138 -16.42 18.62 13.31
N LEU A 139 -15.45 18.06 12.58
CA LEU A 139 -14.08 18.54 12.56
C LEU A 139 -13.79 19.03 11.13
N PRO A 140 -13.11 20.17 10.95
CA PRO A 140 -12.90 20.73 9.63
C PRO A 140 -11.90 19.88 8.85
N VAL A 141 -12.43 19.09 7.92
CA VAL A 141 -11.64 18.45 6.88
C VAL A 141 -11.41 19.53 5.81
N HIS A 142 -10.22 20.07 5.75
CA HIS A 142 -9.77 20.88 4.61
C HIS A 142 -9.82 20.00 3.35
N ASN A 143 -10.60 20.43 2.39
CA ASN A 143 -10.97 19.83 1.10
C ASN A 143 -12.13 18.83 1.10
N GLN A 144 -13.24 19.16 1.76
CA GLN A 144 -14.54 18.76 1.23
C GLN A 144 -14.87 19.74 0.09
N LYS A 145 -14.44 19.45 -1.13
CA LYS A 145 -15.18 19.93 -2.30
C LYS A 145 -16.52 19.18 -2.23
N SER A 146 -17.55 19.90 -1.74
CA SER A 146 -18.96 19.50 -1.81
C SER A 146 -19.24 18.93 -3.21
N ASN A 147 -20.16 17.96 -3.32
CA ASN A 147 -20.72 17.39 -4.54
C ASN A 147 -21.01 18.47 -5.61
N GLN A 148 -19.97 19.05 -6.17
CA GLN A 148 -20.08 19.81 -7.40
C GLN A 148 -20.09 18.75 -8.50
N ASN A 149 -21.19 18.70 -9.24
CA ASN A 149 -21.32 17.97 -10.47
C ASN A 149 -20.06 18.20 -11.29
N PHE A 150 -19.16 17.20 -11.36
CA PHE A 150 -18.07 17.15 -12.30
C PHE A 150 -18.68 17.04 -13.70
N GLN A 151 -19.15 18.16 -14.24
CA GLN A 151 -19.46 18.26 -15.65
C GLN A 151 -18.13 18.46 -16.37
N PHE A 152 -17.64 17.39 -17.00
CA PHE A 152 -16.64 17.56 -18.04
C PHE A 152 -17.20 18.53 -19.06
N SER A 153 -16.58 19.70 -19.23
CA SER A 153 -16.82 20.53 -20.40
C SER A 153 -16.24 19.77 -21.60
N ILE A 154 -17.06 18.96 -22.24
CA ILE A 154 -16.71 18.20 -23.44
C ILE A 154 -16.64 19.22 -24.58
N LEU A 155 -15.45 19.83 -24.74
CA LEU A 155 -15.16 20.69 -25.88
C LEU A 155 -14.91 19.88 -27.17
N ASN A 156 -14.74 18.55 -27.07
CA ASN A 156 -14.64 17.63 -28.20
C ASN A 156 -15.55 16.43 -27.93
N SER A 157 -16.32 16.01 -28.92
CA SER A 157 -17.35 15.01 -28.92
C SER A 157 -16.93 13.55 -28.59
N GLN A 158 -15.76 13.32 -28.01
CA GLN A 158 -15.27 12.00 -27.62
C GLN A 158 -15.35 11.83 -26.11
N ILE A 159 -15.95 10.72 -25.66
CA ILE A 159 -15.97 10.32 -24.26
C ILE A 159 -14.53 10.04 -23.82
N PRO A 160 -14.03 10.67 -22.74
CA PRO A 160 -12.66 10.44 -22.29
C PRO A 160 -12.44 8.98 -21.90
N THR A 161 -11.21 8.52 -22.15
CA THR A 161 -10.82 7.16 -21.80
C THR A 161 -9.92 7.12 -20.56
N PHE A 162 -9.90 5.96 -19.87
CA PHE A 162 -9.08 5.78 -18.70
C PHE A 162 -8.37 4.43 -18.66
N ARG A 163 -7.31 4.35 -17.85
CA ARG A 163 -6.72 3.10 -17.35
C ARG A 163 -6.61 3.15 -15.83
N ALA A 164 -6.99 2.05 -15.17
CA ALA A 164 -6.94 1.94 -13.72
C ALA A 164 -5.69 1.16 -13.26
N PHE A 165 -4.99 1.70 -12.28
CA PHE A 165 -3.79 1.11 -11.70
C PHE A 165 -3.93 1.00 -10.18
N CYS A 166 -3.33 -0.05 -9.60
CA CYS A 166 -3.14 -0.26 -8.18
C CYS A 166 -2.04 -1.30 -8.00
N ASP A 167 -0.90 -0.91 -7.47
CA ASP A 167 0.27 -1.71 -7.07
C ASP A 167 0.89 -2.60 -8.18
N THR A 168 0.10 -3.31 -8.95
CA THR A 168 0.60 -4.29 -9.94
C THR A 168 1.18 -3.69 -11.22
N ALA A 169 1.08 -2.38 -11.41
CA ALA A 169 1.62 -1.68 -12.57
C ALA A 169 2.90 -0.89 -12.18
N PRO A 170 3.77 -0.59 -13.16
CA PRO A 170 4.95 0.24 -12.93
C PRO A 170 4.59 1.72 -12.79
N VAL A 171 3.87 2.07 -11.73
CA VAL A 171 3.46 3.43 -11.33
C VAL A 171 4.18 3.80 -10.04
N LEU A 172 4.63 5.05 -9.91
CA LEU A 172 5.12 5.62 -8.65
C LEU A 172 3.92 6.18 -7.86
N GLU A 173 3.05 5.31 -7.34
CA GLU A 173 1.77 5.67 -6.73
C GLU A 173 1.88 6.74 -5.66
N ARG A 174 2.85 6.59 -4.72
CA ARG A 174 3.07 7.58 -3.66
C ARG A 174 3.52 8.94 -4.20
N TYR A 175 4.32 8.95 -5.27
CA TYR A 175 4.72 10.19 -5.94
C TYR A 175 3.51 10.89 -6.57
N TRP A 176 2.70 10.16 -7.31
CA TRP A 176 1.51 10.74 -7.94
C TRP A 176 0.48 11.20 -6.92
N ALA A 177 0.25 10.43 -5.86
CA ALA A 177 -0.64 10.84 -4.77
C ALA A 177 -0.13 12.09 -4.03
N MET A 178 1.19 12.25 -3.87
CA MET A 178 1.80 13.49 -3.36
C MET A 178 1.60 14.65 -4.33
N LYS A 179 1.85 14.45 -5.63
CA LYS A 179 1.64 15.47 -6.68
C LYS A 179 0.19 15.90 -6.79
N ALA A 180 -0.74 14.97 -6.55
CA ALA A 180 -2.18 15.20 -6.48
C ALA A 180 -2.66 15.83 -5.15
N GLY A 181 -1.74 16.25 -4.26
CA GLY A 181 -2.09 16.98 -3.04
C GLY A 181 -2.73 16.14 -1.92
N LEU A 182 -2.72 14.79 -2.00
CA LEU A 182 -3.29 13.96 -0.94
C LEU A 182 -2.51 14.09 0.37
N GLY A 183 -1.21 14.29 0.27
CA GLY A 183 -0.31 14.36 1.43
C GLY A 183 1.14 14.58 1.01
N TRP A 184 2.06 14.16 1.85
CA TRP A 184 3.50 14.20 1.55
C TRP A 184 4.14 12.83 1.78
N ILE A 185 5.25 12.56 1.10
CA ILE A 185 6.06 11.37 1.37
C ILE A 185 6.87 11.63 2.64
N GLY A 186 6.60 10.83 3.69
CA GLY A 186 7.29 10.93 4.97
C GLY A 186 8.69 10.33 4.97
N ARG A 187 9.44 10.49 6.07
CA ARG A 187 10.75 9.85 6.27
C ARG A 187 10.69 8.31 6.26
N ASN A 188 9.52 7.73 6.55
CA ASN A 188 9.26 6.30 6.41
C ASN A 188 8.93 5.87 4.97
N HIS A 189 9.11 6.74 3.99
CA HIS A 189 8.76 6.54 2.58
C HIS A 189 7.29 6.18 2.30
N GLN A 190 6.40 6.39 3.28
CA GLN A 190 4.95 6.26 3.07
C GLN A 190 4.33 7.62 2.75
N LEU A 191 3.23 7.61 1.99
CA LEU A 191 2.38 8.79 1.88
C LEU A 191 1.71 9.04 3.22
N ILE A 192 1.84 10.25 3.76
CA ILE A 192 1.17 10.69 4.99
C ILE A 192 0.08 11.68 4.61
N ILE A 193 -1.17 11.33 4.88
CA ILE A 193 -2.32 12.21 4.68
C ILE A 193 -2.55 13.01 5.97
N PRO A 194 -2.67 14.36 5.89
CA PRO A 194 -2.89 15.19 7.07
C PRO A 194 -4.08 14.71 7.88
N HIS A 195 -3.91 14.62 9.21
CA HIS A 195 -4.95 14.19 10.15
C HIS A 195 -5.59 12.81 9.87
N ALA A 196 -4.89 11.95 9.12
CA ALA A 196 -5.36 10.61 8.80
C ALA A 196 -4.25 9.55 8.82
N GLY A 197 -2.97 9.96 8.79
CA GLY A 197 -1.84 9.04 8.86
C GLY A 197 -1.43 8.47 7.50
N SER A 198 -0.88 7.25 7.51
CA SER A 198 -0.28 6.62 6.32
C SER A 198 -0.82 5.23 6.00
N MET A 199 -1.87 4.77 6.68
CA MET A 199 -2.45 3.44 6.47
C MET A 199 -3.48 3.46 5.34
N PHE A 200 -3.01 3.71 4.10
CA PHE A 200 -3.84 3.82 2.91
C PHE A 200 -3.29 2.99 1.76
N PHE A 201 -4.19 2.25 1.09
CA PHE A 201 -3.95 1.80 -0.27
C PHE A 201 -4.15 2.95 -1.22
N LEU A 202 -3.31 3.02 -2.24
CA LEU A 202 -3.38 4.00 -3.31
C LEU A 202 -3.88 3.36 -4.60
N GLY A 203 -4.49 4.16 -5.44
CA GLY A 203 -4.90 3.75 -6.76
C GLY A 203 -5.06 4.93 -7.67
N GLU A 204 -4.84 4.74 -8.96
CA GLU A 204 -4.83 5.79 -9.96
C GLU A 204 -5.75 5.47 -11.13
N LEU A 205 -6.42 6.52 -11.62
CA LEU A 205 -7.00 6.55 -12.95
C LEU A 205 -6.17 7.50 -13.82
N PHE A 206 -5.50 6.96 -14.82
CA PHE A 206 -4.91 7.76 -15.88
C PHE A 206 -6.02 8.09 -16.88
N VAL A 207 -6.17 9.38 -17.22
CA VAL A 207 -7.29 9.88 -18.04
C VAL A 207 -6.74 10.75 -19.16
N ASP A 208 -7.26 10.61 -20.38
CA ASP A 208 -6.87 11.40 -21.56
C ASP A 208 -7.59 12.75 -21.65
N ALA A 209 -8.31 13.14 -20.61
CA ALA A 209 -8.91 14.47 -20.46
C ALA A 209 -8.12 15.34 -19.49
N GLU A 210 -8.09 16.63 -19.76
CA GLU A 210 -7.54 17.64 -18.86
C GLU A 210 -8.53 17.95 -17.75
N LEU A 211 -8.07 17.87 -16.50
CA LEU A 211 -8.87 18.15 -15.29
C LEU A 211 -8.21 19.29 -14.51
N GLU A 212 -8.90 19.86 -13.55
CA GLU A 212 -8.31 20.83 -12.63
C GLU A 212 -7.33 20.13 -11.70
N TYR A 213 -6.06 20.52 -11.74
CA TYR A 213 -4.99 19.89 -10.98
C TYR A 213 -4.88 20.45 -9.57
N ASP A 214 -4.62 19.54 -8.63
CA ASP A 214 -4.29 19.91 -7.26
C ASP A 214 -2.78 20.20 -7.11
N SER A 215 -2.41 20.81 -5.97
CA SER A 215 -1.02 21.16 -5.67
C SER A 215 -0.45 20.29 -4.55
N PRO A 216 0.84 19.93 -4.62
CA PRO A 216 1.52 19.17 -3.57
C PRO A 216 1.51 19.88 -2.22
N LEU A 217 1.41 19.10 -1.14
CA LEU A 217 1.54 19.62 0.21
C LEU A 217 3.01 19.57 0.69
N PRO A 218 3.45 20.56 1.47
CA PRO A 218 4.78 20.53 2.06
C PRO A 218 4.90 19.42 3.10
N SER A 219 6.11 18.86 3.23
CA SER A 219 6.39 17.87 4.28
C SER A 219 6.21 18.48 5.67
N ARG A 220 5.56 17.73 6.56
CA ARG A 220 5.36 18.09 7.96
C ARG A 220 6.04 17.13 8.94
N CYS A 221 7.07 16.40 8.46
CA CYS A 221 7.89 15.57 9.34
C CYS A 221 8.75 16.40 10.33
N GLY A 222 9.10 17.64 9.96
CA GLY A 222 9.94 18.48 10.80
C GLY A 222 11.24 17.79 11.23
N ASN A 223 11.56 17.82 12.52
CA ASN A 223 12.73 17.17 13.10
C ASN A 223 12.41 15.77 13.70
N CYS A 224 11.24 15.21 13.42
CA CYS A 224 10.84 13.90 13.97
C CYS A 224 11.64 12.75 13.35
N HIS A 225 12.19 11.86 14.16
CA HIS A 225 12.94 10.67 13.76
C HIS A 225 12.28 9.34 14.18
N ALA A 226 11.07 9.38 14.75
CA ALA A 226 10.42 8.23 15.36
C ALA A 226 10.36 6.99 14.47
N CYS A 227 10.17 7.15 13.15
CA CYS A 227 10.12 6.02 12.22
C CYS A 227 11.50 5.39 11.96
N THR A 228 12.58 6.18 11.95
CA THR A 228 13.96 5.67 11.82
C THR A 228 14.40 4.98 13.09
N ASP A 229 14.08 5.55 14.25
CA ASP A 229 14.42 4.99 15.56
C ASP A 229 13.68 3.67 15.82
N ALA A 230 12.44 3.56 15.33
CA ALA A 230 11.64 2.35 15.45
C ALA A 230 12.01 1.25 14.43
N CYS A 231 12.88 1.54 13.44
CA CYS A 231 13.27 0.55 12.45
C CYS A 231 14.36 -0.38 13.05
N PRO A 232 14.03 -1.65 13.37
CA PRO A 232 14.94 -2.50 14.14
C PRO A 232 16.18 -2.93 13.34
N THR A 233 16.08 -2.90 12.02
CA THR A 233 17.13 -3.38 11.10
C THR A 233 17.92 -2.24 10.45
N GLY A 234 17.53 -0.98 10.72
CA GLY A 234 18.16 0.18 10.08
C GLY A 234 17.90 0.26 8.57
N ALA A 235 16.79 -0.34 8.08
CA ALA A 235 16.37 -0.21 6.69
C ALA A 235 16.05 1.24 6.29
N LEU A 236 15.62 2.04 7.24
CA LEU A 236 15.47 3.49 7.15
C LEU A 236 16.65 4.14 7.86
N HIS A 237 17.47 4.87 7.14
CA HIS A 237 18.61 5.58 7.73
C HIS A 237 18.66 7.02 7.23
N LEU A 238 19.13 7.89 8.12
CA LEU A 238 19.24 9.31 7.81
C LEU A 238 20.41 9.53 6.85
N THR A 239 20.23 10.45 5.91
CA THR A 239 21.32 10.97 5.10
C THR A 239 22.10 12.03 5.88
N ASP A 240 23.24 12.52 5.35
CA ASP A 240 23.98 13.65 5.91
C ASP A 240 23.09 14.90 6.05
N ASP A 241 22.15 15.12 5.13
CA ASP A 241 21.01 16.00 5.34
C ASP A 241 19.96 15.29 6.21
N SER A 242 20.02 15.48 7.53
CA SER A 242 19.14 14.85 8.52
C SER A 242 17.63 15.03 8.28
N ARG A 243 17.23 15.83 7.30
CA ARG A 243 15.84 15.99 6.88
C ARG A 243 15.35 14.91 5.93
N ARG A 244 16.26 14.10 5.39
CA ARG A 244 15.95 13.03 4.44
C ARG A 244 16.36 11.68 4.99
N THR A 245 15.76 10.62 4.47
CA THR A 245 16.11 9.23 4.74
C THR A 245 16.40 8.52 3.44
N GLU A 246 17.29 7.55 3.50
CA GLU A 246 17.47 6.53 2.49
C GLU A 246 16.78 5.23 2.94
N PHE A 247 16.45 4.40 1.95
CA PHE A 247 15.78 3.13 2.17
C PHE A 247 16.54 1.99 1.50
N SER A 248 16.78 0.93 2.26
CA SER A 248 17.42 -0.31 1.82
C SER A 248 16.44 -1.47 2.00
N SER A 249 15.92 -2.00 0.88
CA SER A 249 14.91 -3.06 0.94
C SER A 249 15.45 -4.35 1.53
N ASP A 250 16.71 -4.70 1.25
CA ASP A 250 17.41 -5.89 1.75
C ASP A 250 17.43 -6.00 3.28
N ARG A 251 17.29 -4.86 3.99
CA ARG A 251 17.21 -4.79 5.45
C ARG A 251 15.78 -4.72 5.96
N CYS A 252 14.82 -4.36 5.11
CA CYS A 252 13.44 -4.14 5.55
C CYS A 252 12.73 -5.45 5.88
N LEU A 253 12.20 -5.59 7.10
CA LEU A 253 11.45 -6.78 7.51
C LEU A 253 10.24 -7.04 6.60
N SER A 254 9.62 -5.99 6.05
CA SER A 254 8.54 -6.16 5.08
C SER A 254 9.04 -6.88 3.82
N TYR A 255 10.17 -6.43 3.25
CA TYR A 255 10.79 -7.13 2.11
C TYR A 255 11.22 -8.55 2.48
N LEU A 256 11.90 -8.73 3.59
CA LEU A 256 12.44 -10.03 4.02
C LEU A 256 11.34 -11.08 4.23
N THR A 257 10.18 -10.66 4.71
CA THR A 257 9.06 -11.57 5.00
C THR A 257 8.11 -11.78 3.83
N ILE A 258 8.10 -10.88 2.83
CA ILE A 258 7.15 -10.92 1.69
C ILE A 258 7.83 -11.32 0.39
N GLU A 259 8.93 -10.63 0.02
CA GLU A 259 9.55 -10.71 -1.31
C GLU A 259 10.79 -11.60 -1.35
N ASN A 260 11.57 -11.63 -0.26
CA ASN A 260 12.78 -12.45 -0.17
C ASN A 260 12.43 -13.94 -0.31
N ARG A 261 13.14 -14.64 -1.21
CA ARG A 261 12.94 -16.08 -1.48
C ARG A 261 14.00 -16.96 -0.81
N GLY A 262 15.12 -16.39 -0.39
CA GLY A 262 16.16 -17.07 0.38
C GLY A 262 15.87 -17.05 1.88
N ASP A 263 16.82 -17.51 2.67
CA ASP A 263 16.77 -17.44 4.13
C ASP A 263 16.77 -15.99 4.62
N ILE A 264 16.23 -15.76 5.81
CA ILE A 264 16.36 -14.48 6.48
C ILE A 264 17.71 -14.46 7.19
N PRO A 265 18.59 -13.47 6.90
CA PRO A 265 19.88 -13.38 7.57
C PRO A 265 19.70 -13.32 9.10
N GLN A 266 20.55 -14.05 9.85
CA GLN A 266 20.44 -14.17 11.30
C GLN A 266 20.46 -12.80 12.00
N GLU A 267 21.27 -11.86 11.49
CA GLU A 267 21.33 -10.48 12.00
C GLU A 267 19.99 -9.72 11.95
N TYR A 268 19.06 -10.14 11.07
CA TYR A 268 17.71 -9.58 10.96
C TYR A 268 16.64 -10.49 11.60
N ALA A 269 16.86 -11.80 11.59
CA ALA A 269 15.96 -12.75 12.25
C ALA A 269 15.79 -12.39 13.73
N CYS A 270 16.90 -12.15 14.46
CA CYS A 270 16.88 -11.75 15.87
C CYS A 270 16.20 -10.39 16.15
N LYS A 271 15.88 -9.61 15.11
CA LYS A 271 15.18 -8.32 15.21
C LYS A 271 13.72 -8.39 14.75
N MET A 272 13.26 -9.55 14.31
CA MET A 272 11.88 -9.73 13.84
C MET A 272 10.86 -9.58 14.98
N GLY A 273 11.19 -10.02 16.19
CA GLY A 273 10.20 -10.18 17.25
C GLY A 273 9.08 -11.11 16.78
N ASN A 274 7.82 -10.71 16.96
CA ASN A 274 6.66 -11.50 16.52
C ASN A 274 6.26 -11.28 15.05
N CYS A 275 7.03 -10.53 14.25
CA CYS A 275 6.68 -10.16 12.87
C CYS A 275 6.89 -11.34 11.92
N ILE A 276 5.80 -11.92 11.38
CA ILE A 276 5.86 -13.06 10.45
C ILE A 276 5.50 -12.70 9.00
N TYR A 277 4.87 -11.54 8.77
CA TYR A 277 4.51 -11.08 7.42
C TYR A 277 4.31 -9.56 7.39
N GLY A 278 5.10 -8.86 6.59
CA GLY A 278 5.11 -7.40 6.54
C GLY A 278 5.71 -6.79 7.82
N CYS A 279 5.66 -5.47 7.95
CA CYS A 279 6.14 -4.77 9.15
C CYS A 279 5.55 -3.37 9.20
N ASP A 280 4.87 -3.02 10.29
CA ASP A 280 4.23 -1.72 10.46
C ASP A 280 5.01 -0.78 11.39
N ARG A 281 6.17 -1.19 11.96
CA ARG A 281 6.86 -0.45 13.04
C ARG A 281 7.13 1.01 12.71
N CYS A 282 7.55 1.32 11.48
CA CYS A 282 7.78 2.70 11.06
C CYS A 282 6.48 3.51 10.86
N GLN A 283 5.36 2.83 10.60
CA GLN A 283 4.04 3.45 10.55
C GLN A 283 3.47 3.64 11.95
N ASP A 284 3.56 2.60 12.81
CA ASP A 284 3.05 2.65 14.19
C ASP A 284 3.77 3.72 15.02
N ALA A 285 5.07 3.91 14.83
CA ALA A 285 5.84 4.95 15.50
C ALA A 285 5.56 6.36 14.97
N CYS A 286 4.92 6.48 13.79
CA CYS A 286 4.66 7.80 13.20
C CYS A 286 3.58 8.56 13.98
N PRO A 287 3.86 9.79 14.51
CA PRO A 287 2.86 10.55 15.26
C PRO A 287 1.60 10.88 14.47
N TRP A 288 1.67 10.89 13.15
CA TRP A 288 0.52 11.14 12.28
C TRP A 288 -0.48 9.98 12.27
N ASN A 289 -0.03 8.76 12.55
CA ASN A 289 -0.93 7.58 12.60
C ASN A 289 -1.82 7.53 13.85
N ARG A 290 -1.60 8.41 14.85
CA ARG A 290 -2.56 8.60 15.96
C ARG A 290 -3.93 9.09 15.49
N PHE A 291 -3.99 9.67 14.28
CA PHE A 291 -5.24 10.14 13.67
C PHE A 291 -5.88 9.08 12.75
N ALA A 292 -5.23 7.94 12.54
CA ALA A 292 -5.77 6.89 11.69
C ALA A 292 -7.09 6.37 12.27
N GLN A 293 -8.10 6.32 11.43
CA GLN A 293 -9.41 5.77 11.78
C GLN A 293 -9.57 4.41 11.12
N GLY A 294 -10.16 3.48 11.84
CA GLY A 294 -10.44 2.14 11.34
C GLY A 294 -11.18 2.17 9.99
N THR A 295 -10.80 1.26 9.09
CA THR A 295 -11.42 1.18 7.76
C THR A 295 -12.92 0.98 7.83
N THR A 296 -13.65 1.72 6.98
CA THR A 296 -15.10 1.51 6.77
C THR A 296 -15.38 0.45 5.70
N GLU A 297 -14.34 0.01 4.97
CA GLU A 297 -14.47 -1.02 3.94
C GLU A 297 -14.52 -2.40 4.61
N GLU A 298 -15.66 -3.07 4.53
CA GLU A 298 -15.87 -4.37 5.21
C GLU A 298 -14.87 -5.45 4.79
N LEU A 299 -14.54 -5.51 3.51
CA LEU A 299 -13.62 -6.50 2.97
C LEU A 299 -12.17 -6.28 3.44
N LEU A 300 -11.82 -5.07 3.88
CA LEU A 300 -10.51 -4.74 4.43
C LEU A 300 -10.43 -4.87 5.96
N ARG A 301 -11.56 -5.10 6.64
CA ARG A 301 -11.56 -5.32 8.09
C ARG A 301 -10.75 -6.56 8.43
N PRO A 302 -10.06 -6.55 9.58
CA PRO A 302 -9.36 -7.73 10.08
C PRO A 302 -10.30 -8.92 10.19
N ARG A 303 -9.88 -10.07 9.65
CA ARG A 303 -10.67 -11.29 9.74
C ARG A 303 -10.54 -11.89 11.13
N GLU A 304 -11.66 -12.20 11.75
CA GLU A 304 -11.73 -12.72 13.12
C GLU A 304 -10.86 -13.97 13.30
N GLU A 305 -10.82 -14.84 12.30
CA GLU A 305 -9.99 -16.04 12.33
C GLU A 305 -8.49 -15.70 12.46
N LEU A 306 -8.00 -14.62 11.83
CA LEU A 306 -6.63 -14.16 11.96
C LEU A 306 -6.35 -13.51 13.32
N LEU A 307 -7.34 -12.79 13.88
CA LEU A 307 -7.21 -12.17 15.20
C LEU A 307 -7.12 -13.21 16.34
N ASN A 308 -7.66 -14.41 16.11
CA ASN A 308 -7.69 -15.52 17.07
C ASN A 308 -6.61 -16.59 16.80
N MET A 309 -5.59 -16.28 15.97
CA MET A 309 -4.47 -17.18 15.74
C MET A 309 -3.46 -17.07 16.88
N THR A 310 -3.21 -18.20 17.55
CA THR A 310 -2.19 -18.31 18.59
C THR A 310 -0.87 -18.83 18.05
N ARG A 311 0.20 -18.72 18.84
CA ARG A 311 1.53 -19.25 18.50
C ARG A 311 1.49 -20.72 18.11
N GLU A 312 0.71 -21.55 18.82
CA GLU A 312 0.55 -22.98 18.56
C GLU A 312 -0.13 -23.22 17.20
N LYS A 313 -1.17 -22.44 16.89
CA LYS A 313 -1.86 -22.53 15.60
C LYS A 313 -0.95 -22.11 14.44
N TRP A 314 -0.11 -21.09 14.65
CA TRP A 314 0.86 -20.65 13.65
C TRP A 314 1.95 -21.69 13.39
N THR A 315 2.49 -22.33 14.44
CA THR A 315 3.56 -23.34 14.32
C THR A 315 3.05 -24.65 13.73
N SER A 316 1.78 -24.99 13.96
CA SER A 316 1.13 -26.21 13.44
C SER A 316 0.39 -25.98 12.10
N LEU A 317 0.53 -24.80 11.47
CA LEU A 317 -0.19 -24.44 10.25
C LEU A 317 0.11 -25.43 9.11
N THR A 318 -0.89 -26.14 8.63
CA THR A 318 -0.77 -27.03 7.47
C THR A 318 -0.92 -26.29 6.15
N VAL A 319 -0.53 -26.93 5.04
CA VAL A 319 -0.73 -26.38 3.68
C VAL A 319 -2.22 -26.13 3.40
N ASP A 320 -3.10 -27.01 3.87
CA ASP A 320 -4.54 -26.89 3.63
C ASP A 320 -5.15 -25.77 4.48
N ASP A 321 -4.70 -25.60 5.73
CA ASP A 321 -5.07 -24.45 6.55
C ASP A 321 -4.59 -23.15 5.91
N TYR A 322 -3.36 -23.11 5.42
CA TYR A 322 -2.85 -21.94 4.70
C TYR A 322 -3.69 -21.60 3.46
N ARG A 323 -4.03 -22.61 2.64
CA ARG A 323 -4.87 -22.42 1.45
C ARG A 323 -6.24 -21.86 1.80
N ARG A 324 -6.85 -22.38 2.85
CA ARG A 324 -8.15 -21.95 3.36
C ARG A 324 -8.07 -20.55 3.97
N LEU A 325 -7.15 -20.36 4.91
CA LEU A 325 -7.00 -19.14 5.70
C LEU A 325 -6.62 -17.93 4.85
N PHE A 326 -5.79 -18.12 3.83
CA PHE A 326 -5.31 -17.03 2.98
C PHE A 326 -5.93 -17.00 1.57
N LYS A 327 -7.06 -17.67 1.37
CA LYS A 327 -7.82 -17.51 0.12
C LYS A 327 -8.22 -16.05 -0.06
N GLY A 328 -7.80 -15.44 -1.20
CA GLY A 328 -8.08 -14.03 -1.48
C GLY A 328 -7.37 -13.06 -0.51
N SER A 329 -6.19 -13.39 -0.02
CA SER A 329 -5.37 -12.56 0.87
C SER A 329 -4.04 -12.21 0.24
N ALA A 330 -3.52 -11.01 0.54
CA ALA A 330 -2.19 -10.57 0.13
C ALA A 330 -1.06 -11.45 0.70
N VAL A 331 -1.29 -12.18 1.80
CA VAL A 331 -0.33 -13.10 2.43
C VAL A 331 0.14 -14.20 1.45
N LYS A 332 -0.65 -14.54 0.44
CA LYS A 332 -0.26 -15.49 -0.62
C LYS A 332 1.02 -15.10 -1.35
N ARG A 333 1.44 -13.84 -1.31
CA ARG A 333 2.67 -13.35 -1.93
C ARG A 333 3.92 -14.04 -1.37
N ALA A 334 3.96 -14.32 -0.06
CA ALA A 334 5.08 -15.04 0.56
C ALA A 334 5.10 -16.54 0.21
N LYS A 335 3.99 -17.12 -0.25
CA LYS A 335 3.75 -18.57 -0.38
C LYS A 335 3.79 -19.27 1.00
N TYR A 336 3.38 -20.55 1.03
CA TYR A 336 3.38 -21.33 2.27
C TYR A 336 4.79 -21.46 2.88
N ASP A 337 5.76 -21.88 2.07
CA ASP A 337 7.14 -22.12 2.53
C ASP A 337 7.78 -20.83 3.08
N GLY A 338 7.54 -19.68 2.41
CA GLY A 338 8.02 -18.39 2.88
C GLY A 338 7.39 -17.96 4.20
N LEU A 339 6.08 -18.18 4.38
CA LEU A 339 5.41 -17.88 5.64
C LEU A 339 5.91 -18.80 6.77
N MET A 340 6.06 -20.11 6.52
CA MET A 340 6.59 -21.06 7.53
C MET A 340 8.04 -20.74 7.90
N ARG A 341 8.90 -20.37 6.92
CA ARG A 341 10.24 -19.85 7.17
C ARG A 341 10.21 -18.65 8.12
N ASN A 342 9.32 -17.68 7.86
CA ASN A 342 9.18 -16.48 8.68
C ASN A 342 8.72 -16.80 10.11
N ILE A 343 7.73 -17.69 10.24
CA ILE A 343 7.23 -18.16 11.55
C ILE A 343 8.38 -18.80 12.33
N LYS A 344 9.14 -19.71 11.70
CA LYS A 344 10.27 -20.35 12.32
C LYS A 344 11.32 -19.33 12.77
N ALA A 345 11.70 -18.38 11.91
CA ALA A 345 12.68 -17.35 12.22
C ALA A 345 12.23 -16.44 13.38
N ALA A 346 10.96 -16.02 13.39
CA ALA A 346 10.42 -15.12 14.42
C ALA A 346 10.27 -15.81 15.79
N LEU A 347 10.02 -17.12 15.84
CA LEU A 347 9.74 -17.82 17.08
C LEU A 347 10.98 -18.47 17.73
N GLN A 348 12.01 -18.81 16.95
CA GLN A 348 13.24 -19.40 17.50
C GLN A 348 14.02 -18.43 18.41
N ASP A 349 13.97 -17.12 18.17
CA ASP A 349 14.69 -16.14 18.99
C ASP A 349 13.99 -15.79 20.30
N ASN A 350 12.68 -15.99 20.38
CA ASN A 350 11.95 -15.76 21.64
C ASN A 350 12.27 -16.81 22.70
N ASP A 351 12.63 -18.04 22.31
CA ASP A 351 13.02 -19.10 23.23
C ASP A 351 14.44 -18.89 23.79
N ASN A 352 15.35 -18.33 22.98
CA ASN A 352 16.71 -18.02 23.43
C ASN A 352 16.77 -16.81 24.38
N ASN A 353 15.95 -15.77 24.15
CA ASN A 353 15.90 -14.59 25.02
C ASN A 353 15.23 -14.83 26.39
N ASN A 354 14.44 -15.90 26.53
CA ASN A 354 13.85 -16.28 27.84
C ASN A 354 14.80 -17.14 28.69
N ASN A 355 15.79 -17.82 28.05
CA ASN A 355 16.78 -18.63 28.78
C ASN A 355 17.92 -17.78 29.37
N ASP A 356 18.18 -16.57 28.84
CA ASP A 356 19.18 -15.64 29.40
C ASP A 356 18.68 -14.76 30.54
N LYS A 357 17.43 -14.94 30.97
CA LYS A 357 16.80 -14.19 32.09
C LYS A 357 16.54 -15.03 33.34
N ILE A 358 17.10 -16.25 33.42
CA ILE A 358 17.04 -17.11 34.61
C ILE A 358 18.38 -17.12 35.33
#